data_e71df84eee82fc6c5c73ae5c5c6bce2c
#
_entry.id   e71df84eee82fc6c5c73ae5c5c6bce2c
#
_cell.length_a   1.000
_cell.length_b   1.000
_cell.length_c   1.000
_cell.angle_alpha   90.00
_cell.angle_beta   90.00
_cell.angle_gamma   90.00
#
_symmetry.space_group_name_H-M   'P 1'
#
loop_
_entity.id
_entity.type
_entity.pdbx_description
1 polymer ?
#
loop_
_entity_poly.entity_id
_entity_poly.type
_entity_poly.pdbx_seq_one_letter_code
_entity_poly.pdbx_strand_id
1 'polypeptide(L)'
;MENFKMIAKTFFGFEELLAKELQQLGAQDVEIGTRAVTFKGDKGFMYKANLSLRTALKILKPIYYFKATNDQNLYKGIQGIDWSKYLNENQTFVIDTTIHSDNFKHSQFVSQKAKDAIVDQFREKSGQRPSVEKDHPDLRINIHIDRDQVSVALDTSGASLHQRGYKTATNIAPINEVLAAGMLLLAGWEGKSDFLDPMCGSGTVLAEAAMIACNIPANINRKEFAFEKWSDWDNDLFDQIIDALMKRTREFHYTITGYDKAPSAVQKAKDNILNANLDDYITISQADFFETKKENTGPLQMVFNPPYGERLNIELERFYREIGDTLKNNYPNTNAWFITANLEALKFVGLRPSRKIKLFNGSLEARLVKYEMYEGSKKGKYMNLEEE
;
A
#
# COMPACT_ATOMS: atom_id res chain seq x y z
N MET A 1 21.94 -14.71 -12.44
CA MET A 1 21.19 -15.26 -11.27
C MET A 1 19.94 -15.97 -11.78
N GLU A 2 19.50 -17.03 -11.11
CA GLU A 2 18.32 -17.79 -11.53
C GLU A 2 17.04 -17.06 -11.13
N ASN A 3 16.06 -16.99 -12.07
CA ASN A 3 14.76 -16.43 -11.79
C ASN A 3 13.88 -17.41 -11.01
N PHE A 4 13.18 -16.90 -10.03
CA PHE A 4 12.21 -17.67 -9.24
C PHE A 4 10.84 -16.98 -9.16
N LYS A 5 9.84 -17.76 -8.83
CA LYS A 5 8.45 -17.30 -8.68
C LYS A 5 8.29 -16.49 -7.39
N MET A 6 7.57 -15.39 -7.47
CA MET A 6 7.15 -14.54 -6.35
C MET A 6 5.67 -14.20 -6.43
N ILE A 7 5.09 -13.85 -5.30
CA ILE A 7 3.68 -13.44 -5.17
C ILE A 7 3.65 -12.12 -4.40
N ALA A 8 3.23 -11.03 -5.04
CA ALA A 8 2.96 -9.77 -4.37
C ALA A 8 1.48 -9.72 -3.94
N LYS A 9 1.23 -9.52 -2.65
CA LYS A 9 -0.11 -9.33 -2.10
C LYS A 9 -0.52 -7.87 -2.16
N THR A 10 -1.81 -7.60 -2.44
CA THR A 10 -2.34 -6.24 -2.54
C THR A 10 -3.78 -6.15 -2.01
N PHE A 11 -4.34 -4.93 -2.01
CA PHE A 11 -5.77 -4.74 -1.76
C PHE A 11 -6.61 -5.11 -2.98
N PHE A 12 -7.86 -5.45 -2.72
CA PHE A 12 -8.86 -5.63 -3.77
C PHE A 12 -9.01 -4.36 -4.60
N GLY A 13 -8.97 -4.50 -5.92
CA GLY A 13 -9.07 -3.42 -6.88
C GLY A 13 -7.72 -2.76 -7.25
N PHE A 14 -6.60 -3.24 -6.69
CA PHE A 14 -5.25 -2.78 -7.04
C PHE A 14 -4.44 -3.82 -7.80
N GLU A 15 -5.01 -4.96 -8.13
CA GLU A 15 -4.31 -6.05 -8.80
C GLU A 15 -3.72 -5.60 -10.16
N GLU A 16 -4.50 -4.86 -10.96
CA GLU A 16 -4.03 -4.32 -12.25
C GLU A 16 -2.97 -3.23 -12.08
N LEU A 17 -3.10 -2.37 -11.06
CA LEU A 17 -2.08 -1.37 -10.75
C LEU A 17 -0.76 -2.05 -10.38
N LEU A 18 -0.81 -3.04 -9.48
CA LEU A 18 0.37 -3.78 -9.06
C LEU A 18 1.01 -4.54 -10.22
N ALA A 19 0.22 -5.16 -11.09
CA ALA A 19 0.73 -5.83 -12.29
C ALA A 19 1.46 -4.85 -13.20
N LYS A 20 0.91 -3.65 -13.39
CA LYS A 20 1.55 -2.57 -14.17
C LYS A 20 2.86 -2.09 -13.53
N GLU A 21 2.88 -1.89 -12.21
CA GLU A 21 4.13 -1.55 -11.49
C GLU A 21 5.20 -2.63 -11.70
N LEU A 22 4.85 -3.90 -11.53
CA LEU A 22 5.76 -5.04 -11.73
C LEU A 22 6.31 -5.09 -13.16
N GLN A 23 5.47 -4.93 -14.18
CA GLN A 23 5.88 -4.89 -15.59
C GLN A 23 6.83 -3.72 -15.86
N GLN A 24 6.53 -2.53 -15.34
CA GLN A 24 7.38 -1.35 -15.48
C GLN A 24 8.75 -1.51 -14.80
N LEU A 25 8.80 -2.28 -13.69
CA LEU A 25 10.04 -2.63 -13.01
C LEU A 25 10.85 -3.70 -13.78
N GLY A 26 10.23 -4.43 -14.72
CA GLY A 26 10.87 -5.48 -15.52
C GLY A 26 10.62 -6.90 -15.03
N ALA A 27 9.52 -7.14 -14.28
CA ALA A 27 9.09 -8.48 -13.89
C ALA A 27 8.75 -9.35 -15.11
N GLN A 28 9.03 -10.63 -15.02
CA GLN A 28 8.65 -11.63 -16.02
C GLN A 28 7.41 -12.40 -15.56
N ASP A 29 6.67 -12.98 -16.50
CA ASP A 29 5.53 -13.86 -16.26
C ASP A 29 4.53 -13.28 -15.24
N VAL A 30 4.10 -12.03 -15.47
CA VAL A 30 3.18 -11.32 -14.57
C VAL A 30 1.75 -11.83 -14.78
N GLU A 31 1.17 -12.44 -13.76
CA GLU A 31 -0.19 -12.99 -13.77
C GLU A 31 -1.03 -12.39 -12.64
N ILE A 32 -2.20 -11.86 -12.98
CA ILE A 32 -3.13 -11.26 -12.02
C ILE A 32 -3.97 -12.35 -11.37
N GLY A 33 -3.99 -12.37 -10.04
CA GLY A 33 -4.87 -13.20 -9.21
C GLY A 33 -5.77 -12.37 -8.32
N THR A 34 -6.49 -13.00 -7.40
CA THR A 34 -7.34 -12.31 -6.42
C THR A 34 -6.49 -11.74 -5.28
N ARG A 35 -6.47 -10.41 -5.13
CA ARG A 35 -5.67 -9.68 -4.11
C ARG A 35 -4.18 -10.06 -4.14
N ALA A 36 -3.69 -10.47 -5.31
CA ALA A 36 -2.32 -10.88 -5.50
C ALA A 36 -1.92 -10.81 -6.97
N VAL A 37 -0.63 -10.62 -7.23
CA VAL A 37 -0.02 -10.75 -8.55
C VAL A 37 1.17 -11.69 -8.43
N THR A 38 1.20 -12.71 -9.29
CA THR A 38 2.33 -13.63 -9.42
C THR A 38 3.29 -13.11 -10.48
N PHE A 39 4.58 -13.28 -10.27
CA PHE A 39 5.62 -12.85 -11.21
C PHE A 39 6.91 -13.62 -11.01
N LYS A 40 7.86 -13.47 -11.94
CA LYS A 40 9.23 -14.02 -11.84
C LYS A 40 10.26 -12.91 -11.88
N GLY A 41 11.36 -13.15 -11.19
CA GLY A 41 12.57 -12.33 -11.16
C GLY A 41 13.66 -13.00 -10.34
N ASP A 42 14.87 -12.50 -10.42
CA ASP A 42 16.00 -12.97 -9.62
C ASP A 42 16.05 -12.30 -8.22
N LYS A 43 17.11 -12.57 -7.46
CA LYS A 43 17.34 -11.97 -6.13
C LYS A 43 17.37 -10.45 -6.19
N GLY A 44 18.05 -9.86 -7.15
CA GLY A 44 18.13 -8.41 -7.31
C GLY A 44 16.76 -7.81 -7.63
N PHE A 45 15.96 -8.50 -8.45
CA PHE A 45 14.58 -8.08 -8.70
C PHE A 45 13.71 -8.17 -7.44
N MET A 46 13.89 -9.18 -6.59
CA MET A 46 13.21 -9.30 -5.30
C MET A 46 13.50 -8.09 -4.40
N TYR A 47 14.75 -7.66 -4.30
CA TYR A 47 15.14 -6.46 -3.55
C TYR A 47 14.52 -5.20 -4.14
N LYS A 48 14.64 -5.03 -5.45
CA LYS A 48 14.05 -3.91 -6.20
C LYS A 48 12.54 -3.82 -6.02
N ALA A 49 11.84 -4.94 -6.08
CA ALA A 49 10.39 -4.99 -5.91
C ALA A 49 9.96 -4.57 -4.51
N ASN A 50 10.64 -5.05 -3.45
CA ASN A 50 10.38 -4.66 -2.08
C ASN A 50 10.62 -3.15 -1.85
N LEU A 51 11.64 -2.57 -2.45
CA LEU A 51 11.94 -1.14 -2.35
C LEU A 51 10.93 -0.27 -3.11
N SER A 52 10.47 -0.71 -4.29
CA SER A 52 9.82 0.18 -5.26
C SER A 52 8.30 0.08 -5.32
N LEU A 53 7.72 -1.11 -5.03
CA LEU A 53 6.28 -1.32 -5.21
C LEU A 53 5.46 -0.49 -4.24
N ARG A 54 4.55 0.32 -4.79
CA ARG A 54 3.69 1.23 -4.03
C ARG A 54 2.42 0.57 -3.56
N THR A 55 1.88 -0.35 -4.40
CA THR A 55 0.58 -0.99 -4.16
C THR A 55 0.69 -2.41 -3.60
N ALA A 56 1.90 -2.90 -3.32
CA ALA A 56 2.12 -4.17 -2.65
C ALA A 56 2.05 -4.04 -1.11
N LEU A 57 1.43 -5.01 -0.47
CA LEU A 57 1.40 -5.17 0.99
C LEU A 57 2.52 -6.08 1.50
N LYS A 58 2.84 -7.13 0.74
CA LYS A 58 3.88 -8.12 1.02
C LYS A 58 4.33 -8.78 -0.27
N ILE A 59 5.57 -9.24 -0.30
CA ILE A 59 6.11 -10.08 -1.36
C ILE A 59 6.52 -11.41 -0.74
N LEU A 60 6.02 -12.50 -1.30
CA LEU A 60 6.24 -13.86 -0.85
C LEU A 60 7.07 -14.62 -1.88
N LYS A 61 8.05 -15.42 -1.43
CA LYS A 61 8.84 -16.36 -2.24
C LYS A 61 8.32 -17.77 -1.94
N PRO A 62 7.47 -18.38 -2.78
CA PRO A 62 7.04 -19.77 -2.62
C PRO A 62 8.23 -20.71 -2.66
N ILE A 63 8.27 -21.66 -1.73
CA ILE A 63 9.33 -22.67 -1.62
C ILE A 63 8.82 -24.09 -1.79
N TYR A 64 7.53 -24.34 -1.50
CA TYR A 64 6.97 -25.67 -1.57
C TYR A 64 5.45 -25.67 -1.77
N TYR A 65 4.94 -26.68 -2.49
CA TYR A 65 3.52 -26.91 -2.71
C TYR A 65 3.21 -28.37 -2.47
N PHE A 66 2.10 -28.66 -1.77
CA PHE A 66 1.62 -30.01 -1.54
C PHE A 66 0.11 -30.01 -1.28
N LYS A 67 -0.48 -31.23 -1.23
CA LYS A 67 -1.88 -31.43 -0.89
C LYS A 67 -2.03 -31.89 0.55
N ALA A 68 -3.00 -31.27 1.27
CA ALA A 68 -3.38 -31.71 2.60
C ALA A 68 -4.91 -31.66 2.76
N THR A 69 -5.50 -32.76 3.18
CA THR A 69 -6.93 -32.87 3.50
C THR A 69 -7.20 -33.01 4.99
N ASN A 70 -6.13 -33.19 5.78
CA ASN A 70 -6.17 -33.32 7.24
C ASN A 70 -4.85 -32.87 7.86
N ASP A 71 -4.81 -32.83 9.19
CA ASP A 71 -3.66 -32.37 9.97
C ASP A 71 -2.42 -33.26 9.86
N GLN A 72 -2.59 -34.57 9.62
CA GLN A 72 -1.46 -35.50 9.39
C GLN A 72 -0.79 -35.24 8.05
N ASN A 73 -1.58 -35.01 6.98
CA ASN A 73 -1.06 -34.64 5.67
C ASN A 73 -0.34 -33.28 5.73
N LEU A 74 -0.91 -32.31 6.46
CA LEU A 74 -0.29 -31.01 6.68
C LEU A 74 1.07 -31.16 7.38
N TYR A 75 1.10 -31.89 8.49
CA TYR A 75 2.34 -32.12 9.25
C TYR A 75 3.43 -32.76 8.38
N LYS A 76 3.09 -33.88 7.69
CA LYS A 76 4.03 -34.57 6.81
C LYS A 76 4.53 -33.71 5.66
N GLY A 77 3.64 -32.91 5.05
CA GLY A 77 4.00 -32.00 3.98
C GLY A 77 5.01 -30.93 4.43
N ILE A 78 4.78 -30.33 5.61
CA ILE A 78 5.70 -29.35 6.20
C ILE A 78 7.02 -30.02 6.63
N GLN A 79 6.96 -31.22 7.23
CA GLN A 79 8.18 -31.98 7.61
C GLN A 79 9.02 -32.41 6.41
N GLY A 80 8.38 -32.60 5.22
CA GLY A 80 9.06 -32.92 3.97
C GLY A 80 9.94 -31.81 3.39
N ILE A 81 9.83 -30.58 3.91
CA ILE A 81 10.69 -29.45 3.52
C ILE A 81 12.01 -29.53 4.30
N ASP A 82 13.14 -29.42 3.64
CA ASP A 82 14.43 -29.32 4.32
C ASP A 82 14.61 -27.91 4.90
N TRP A 83 14.17 -27.73 6.14
CA TRP A 83 14.21 -26.44 6.84
C TRP A 83 15.61 -25.96 7.16
N SER A 84 16.60 -26.85 7.21
CA SER A 84 18.00 -26.44 7.45
C SER A 84 18.60 -25.54 6.35
N LYS A 85 17.93 -25.46 5.19
CA LYS A 85 18.28 -24.50 4.12
C LYS A 85 17.88 -23.06 4.43
N TYR A 86 16.93 -22.86 5.35
CA TYR A 86 16.31 -21.56 5.61
C TYR A 86 16.48 -21.08 7.05
N LEU A 87 16.77 -22.00 7.97
CA LEU A 87 16.77 -21.75 9.41
C LEU A 87 17.79 -22.65 10.10
N ASN A 88 18.34 -22.20 11.21
CA ASN A 88 19.13 -23.01 12.12
C ASN A 88 18.54 -23.00 13.53
N GLU A 89 19.08 -23.83 14.43
CA GLU A 89 18.57 -24.04 15.79
C GLU A 89 18.66 -22.81 16.70
N ASN A 90 19.51 -21.82 16.38
CA ASN A 90 19.71 -20.60 17.17
C ASN A 90 18.84 -19.43 16.69
N GLN A 91 18.16 -19.61 15.55
CA GLN A 91 17.31 -18.58 14.96
C GLN A 91 15.87 -18.69 15.44
N THR A 92 15.13 -17.62 15.15
CA THR A 92 13.72 -17.51 15.51
C THR A 92 12.84 -17.47 14.25
N PHE A 93 11.61 -17.94 14.37
CA PHE A 93 10.66 -17.91 13.27
C PHE A 93 9.23 -17.65 13.70
N VAL A 94 8.39 -17.24 12.75
CA VAL A 94 6.93 -17.14 12.91
C VAL A 94 6.23 -17.68 11.67
N ILE A 95 5.01 -18.17 11.86
CA ILE A 95 4.16 -18.69 10.79
C ILE A 95 2.87 -17.89 10.71
N ASP A 96 2.64 -17.21 9.60
CA ASP A 96 1.38 -16.56 9.25
C ASP A 96 0.57 -17.49 8.34
N THR A 97 -0.68 -17.77 8.70
CA THR A 97 -1.53 -18.71 7.94
C THR A 97 -2.80 -18.04 7.44
N THR A 98 -3.12 -18.27 6.17
CA THR A 98 -4.40 -17.88 5.54
C THR A 98 -5.08 -19.12 4.99
N ILE A 99 -6.38 -19.29 5.28
CA ILE A 99 -7.14 -20.50 4.94
C ILE A 99 -8.39 -20.16 4.14
N HIS A 100 -8.57 -20.85 3.03
CA HIS A 100 -9.80 -20.93 2.23
C HIS A 100 -10.11 -22.41 1.96
N SER A 101 -10.57 -23.14 2.99
CA SER A 101 -10.70 -24.59 2.96
C SER A 101 -11.87 -25.08 3.84
N ASP A 102 -12.52 -26.14 3.41
CA ASP A 102 -13.50 -26.84 4.23
C ASP A 102 -12.85 -27.79 5.24
N ASN A 103 -11.64 -28.27 4.94
CA ASN A 103 -10.88 -29.20 5.78
C ASN A 103 -10.17 -28.53 6.95
N PHE A 104 -9.80 -27.26 6.79
CA PHE A 104 -9.08 -26.46 7.80
C PHE A 104 -9.87 -25.19 8.10
N LYS A 105 -10.21 -24.95 9.36
CA LYS A 105 -11.05 -23.79 9.76
C LYS A 105 -10.33 -22.81 10.70
N HIS A 106 -9.25 -23.26 11.35
CA HIS A 106 -8.55 -22.48 12.36
C HIS A 106 -7.10 -22.22 11.96
N SER A 107 -6.77 -21.00 11.53
CA SER A 107 -5.43 -20.61 11.08
C SER A 107 -4.37 -20.79 12.18
N GLN A 108 -4.71 -20.49 13.43
CA GLN A 108 -3.81 -20.69 14.56
C GLN A 108 -3.44 -22.16 14.76
N PHE A 109 -4.38 -23.07 14.60
CA PHE A 109 -4.13 -24.52 14.68
C PHE A 109 -3.17 -24.98 13.58
N VAL A 110 -3.38 -24.51 12.34
CA VAL A 110 -2.49 -24.82 11.20
C VAL A 110 -1.09 -24.29 11.46
N SER A 111 -0.96 -23.03 11.95
CA SER A 111 0.34 -22.46 12.32
C SER A 111 1.05 -23.27 13.41
N GLN A 112 0.32 -23.71 14.45
CA GLN A 112 0.89 -24.54 15.51
C GLN A 112 1.34 -25.91 14.99
N LYS A 113 0.52 -26.58 14.16
CA LYS A 113 0.86 -27.88 13.59
C LYS A 113 2.08 -27.80 12.67
N ALA A 114 2.17 -26.76 11.87
CA ALA A 114 3.34 -26.49 11.03
C ALA A 114 4.58 -26.19 11.84
N LYS A 115 4.45 -25.39 12.93
CA LYS A 115 5.54 -25.15 13.89
C LYS A 115 6.05 -26.45 14.49
N ASP A 116 5.16 -27.35 14.91
CA ASP A 116 5.55 -28.64 15.49
C ASP A 116 6.35 -29.47 14.47
N ALA A 117 5.92 -29.55 13.21
CA ALA A 117 6.63 -30.26 12.16
C ALA A 117 8.05 -29.70 11.89
N ILE A 118 8.20 -28.37 11.91
CA ILE A 118 9.53 -27.74 11.77
C ILE A 118 10.41 -28.05 12.97
N VAL A 119 9.92 -27.86 14.17
CA VAL A 119 10.65 -28.05 15.43
C VAL A 119 11.08 -29.51 15.59
N ASP A 120 10.22 -30.46 15.27
CA ASP A 120 10.53 -31.89 15.39
C ASP A 120 11.61 -32.32 14.41
N GLN A 121 11.65 -31.76 13.17
CA GLN A 121 12.72 -32.00 12.22
C GLN A 121 14.11 -31.58 12.80
N PHE A 122 14.19 -30.43 13.47
CA PHE A 122 15.44 -30.00 14.13
C PHE A 122 15.80 -30.86 15.33
N ARG A 123 14.82 -31.20 16.17
CA ARG A 123 15.03 -32.08 17.33
C ARG A 123 15.58 -33.45 16.94
N GLU A 124 15.04 -34.04 15.88
CA GLU A 124 15.49 -35.32 15.35
C GLU A 124 16.93 -35.27 14.81
N LYS A 125 17.33 -34.13 14.21
CA LYS A 125 18.66 -33.97 13.62
C LYS A 125 19.76 -33.58 14.63
N SER A 126 19.48 -32.63 15.53
CA SER A 126 20.48 -32.01 16.41
C SER A 126 20.16 -32.05 17.90
N GLY A 127 18.97 -32.51 18.30
CA GLY A 127 18.48 -32.42 19.68
C GLY A 127 18.09 -31.01 20.13
N GLN A 128 18.32 -30.00 19.30
CA GLN A 128 17.99 -28.60 19.55
C GLN A 128 16.82 -28.14 18.68
N ARG A 129 16.31 -26.93 18.88
CA ARG A 129 15.20 -26.40 18.08
C ARG A 129 15.26 -24.89 17.96
N PRO A 130 14.83 -24.31 16.82
CA PRO A 130 14.58 -22.89 16.68
C PRO A 130 13.41 -22.44 17.58
N SER A 131 13.40 -21.18 17.98
CA SER A 131 12.39 -20.59 18.82
C SER A 131 11.36 -19.80 18.00
N VAL A 132 10.17 -19.58 18.58
CA VAL A 132 9.13 -18.75 17.97
C VAL A 132 9.25 -17.32 18.50
N GLU A 133 9.32 -16.36 17.59
CA GLU A 133 9.32 -14.92 17.87
C GLU A 133 8.33 -14.24 16.93
N LYS A 134 7.40 -13.44 17.47
CA LYS A 134 6.29 -12.86 16.68
C LYS A 134 6.65 -11.51 16.06
N ASP A 135 7.35 -10.68 16.81
CA ASP A 135 7.57 -9.29 16.44
C ASP A 135 8.76 -9.14 15.47
N HIS A 136 9.92 -9.68 15.86
CA HIS A 136 11.17 -9.57 15.10
C HIS A 136 11.82 -10.93 14.76
N PRO A 137 11.09 -11.88 14.14
CA PRO A 137 11.64 -13.19 13.79
C PRO A 137 12.77 -13.07 12.76
N ASP A 138 13.68 -14.06 12.77
CA ASP A 138 14.70 -14.19 11.73
C ASP A 138 14.11 -14.72 10.43
N LEU A 139 13.10 -15.60 10.51
CA LEU A 139 12.37 -16.13 9.37
C LEU A 139 10.86 -16.00 9.55
N ARG A 140 10.21 -15.37 8.59
CA ARG A 140 8.75 -15.30 8.52
C ARG A 140 8.25 -16.22 7.41
N ILE A 141 7.44 -17.21 7.80
CA ILE A 141 6.88 -18.24 6.92
C ILE A 141 5.41 -17.91 6.68
N ASN A 142 4.97 -17.94 5.43
CA ASN A 142 3.57 -17.81 5.06
C ASN A 142 3.04 -19.15 4.56
N ILE A 143 1.95 -19.63 5.17
CA ILE A 143 1.21 -20.82 4.72
C ILE A 143 -0.14 -20.35 4.18
N HIS A 144 -0.40 -20.70 2.94
CA HIS A 144 -1.70 -20.45 2.32
C HIS A 144 -2.34 -21.78 1.92
N ILE A 145 -3.55 -22.01 2.39
CA ILE A 145 -4.35 -23.18 2.05
C ILE A 145 -5.56 -22.72 1.23
N ASP A 146 -5.62 -23.19 -0.02
CA ASP A 146 -6.79 -23.04 -0.88
C ASP A 146 -7.36 -24.42 -1.18
N ARG A 147 -8.55 -24.70 -0.63
CA ARG A 147 -9.18 -26.03 -0.62
C ARG A 147 -8.26 -27.08 0.02
N ASP A 148 -7.65 -27.94 -0.79
CA ASP A 148 -6.67 -28.96 -0.38
C ASP A 148 -5.21 -28.62 -0.76
N GLN A 149 -5.01 -27.51 -1.48
CA GLN A 149 -3.69 -27.08 -1.93
C GLN A 149 -3.02 -26.21 -0.87
N VAL A 150 -1.85 -26.63 -0.43
CA VAL A 150 -1.02 -25.90 0.53
C VAL A 150 0.18 -25.30 -0.20
N SER A 151 0.35 -24.00 -0.06
CA SER A 151 1.52 -23.25 -0.50
C SER A 151 2.30 -22.78 0.71
N VAL A 152 3.59 -23.06 0.75
CA VAL A 152 4.52 -22.58 1.76
C VAL A 152 5.46 -21.59 1.10
N ALA A 153 5.55 -20.39 1.66
CA ALA A 153 6.37 -19.31 1.13
C ALA A 153 7.16 -18.61 2.24
N LEU A 154 8.30 -18.05 1.89
CA LEU A 154 9.04 -17.13 2.74
C LEU A 154 8.53 -15.70 2.49
N ASP A 155 8.26 -14.96 3.56
CA ASP A 155 7.92 -13.55 3.48
C ASP A 155 9.21 -12.74 3.31
N THR A 156 9.37 -12.09 2.17
CA THR A 156 10.57 -11.30 1.86
C THR A 156 10.51 -9.93 2.50
N SER A 157 9.31 -9.42 2.76
CA SER A 157 9.07 -8.04 3.20
C SER A 157 9.19 -7.85 4.71
N GLY A 158 8.82 -8.85 5.51
CA GLY A 158 8.72 -8.75 6.97
C GLY A 158 7.45 -8.03 7.42
N ALA A 159 7.58 -6.87 8.06
CA ALA A 159 6.44 -6.00 8.31
C ALA A 159 5.77 -5.60 6.99
N SER A 160 4.45 -5.38 7.01
CA SER A 160 3.73 -5.01 5.80
C SER A 160 4.32 -3.75 5.14
N LEU A 161 4.43 -3.75 3.81
CA LEU A 161 5.06 -2.68 3.03
C LEU A 161 4.33 -1.33 3.14
N HIS A 162 3.09 -1.28 3.66
CA HIS A 162 2.45 0.00 3.97
C HIS A 162 3.22 0.76 5.06
N GLN A 163 3.93 0.07 5.95
CA GLN A 163 4.81 0.70 6.93
C GLN A 163 6.08 1.20 6.22
N ARG A 164 5.99 2.40 5.62
CA ARG A 164 7.06 3.00 4.81
C ARG A 164 8.31 3.40 5.61
N GLY A 165 8.18 3.52 6.93
CA GLY A 165 9.27 3.88 7.84
C GLY A 165 9.30 5.36 8.26
N TYR A 166 8.68 6.26 7.51
CA TYR A 166 8.68 7.70 7.83
C TYR A 166 7.64 8.11 8.90
N LYS A 167 6.58 7.34 9.08
CA LYS A 167 5.47 7.70 9.95
C LYS A 167 5.80 7.41 11.42
N THR A 168 5.97 8.47 12.22
CA THR A 168 6.22 8.38 13.66
C THR A 168 5.00 8.79 14.50
N ALA A 169 4.13 9.63 13.93
CA ALA A 169 2.91 10.10 14.57
C ALA A 169 1.70 9.90 13.66
N THR A 170 0.59 9.44 14.24
CA THR A 170 -0.66 9.20 13.50
C THR A 170 -1.85 9.85 14.19
N ASN A 171 -2.88 10.13 13.42
CA ASN A 171 -4.20 10.48 13.91
C ASN A 171 -5.00 9.21 14.30
N ILE A 172 -6.22 9.38 14.82
CA ILE A 172 -7.07 8.27 15.31
C ILE A 172 -7.36 7.23 14.21
N ALA A 173 -7.39 7.62 12.94
CA ALA A 173 -7.68 6.73 11.80
C ALA A 173 -6.88 7.17 10.56
N PRO A 174 -5.55 6.97 10.56
CA PRO A 174 -4.73 7.33 9.40
C PRO A 174 -5.09 6.42 8.22
N ILE A 175 -5.07 7.00 7.02
CA ILE A 175 -5.17 6.19 5.80
C ILE A 175 -3.91 5.32 5.66
N ASN A 176 -4.11 4.09 5.17
CA ASN A 176 -3.02 3.16 4.84
C ASN A 176 -2.23 3.69 3.63
N GLU A 177 -0.90 3.65 3.66
CA GLU A 177 -0.01 4.20 2.65
C GLU A 177 -0.20 3.51 1.28
N VAL A 178 -0.40 2.20 1.27
CA VAL A 178 -0.71 1.43 0.04
C VAL A 178 -2.05 1.87 -0.55
N LEU A 179 -3.05 2.14 0.32
CA LEU A 179 -4.34 2.66 -0.14
C LEU A 179 -4.18 4.07 -0.71
N ALA A 180 -3.43 4.96 -0.04
CA ALA A 180 -3.17 6.32 -0.51
C ALA A 180 -2.44 6.32 -1.87
N ALA A 181 -1.38 5.52 -2.01
CA ALA A 181 -0.67 5.36 -3.28
C ALA A 181 -1.59 4.84 -4.40
N GLY A 182 -2.40 3.81 -4.10
CA GLY A 182 -3.36 3.27 -5.06
C GLY A 182 -4.42 4.29 -5.49
N MET A 183 -4.93 5.11 -4.57
CA MET A 183 -5.85 6.21 -4.88
C MET A 183 -5.21 7.22 -5.83
N LEU A 184 -3.97 7.64 -5.59
CA LEU A 184 -3.23 8.56 -6.43
C LEU A 184 -3.02 7.99 -7.83
N LEU A 185 -2.61 6.73 -7.95
CA LEU A 185 -2.42 6.06 -9.25
C LEU A 185 -3.74 5.89 -10.00
N LEU A 186 -4.84 5.55 -9.32
CA LEU A 186 -6.18 5.47 -9.92
C LEU A 186 -6.71 6.84 -10.34
N ALA A 187 -6.32 7.90 -9.63
CA ALA A 187 -6.63 9.28 -9.98
C ALA A 187 -5.77 9.79 -11.16
N GLY A 188 -4.79 9.01 -11.63
CA GLY A 188 -3.89 9.37 -12.71
C GLY A 188 -2.83 10.39 -12.30
N TRP A 189 -2.45 10.44 -11.02
CA TRP A 189 -1.39 11.32 -10.55
C TRP A 189 -0.02 10.87 -11.05
N GLU A 190 0.68 11.77 -11.73
CA GLU A 190 2.01 11.55 -12.32
C GLU A 190 2.99 12.70 -12.01
N GLY A 191 2.60 13.67 -11.18
CA GLY A 191 3.42 14.85 -10.89
C GLY A 191 3.46 15.88 -12.05
N LYS A 192 2.36 16.03 -12.79
CA LYS A 192 2.31 16.92 -13.97
C LYS A 192 1.45 18.18 -13.76
N SER A 193 1.10 18.48 -12.53
CA SER A 193 0.31 19.66 -12.13
C SER A 193 0.57 19.98 -10.66
N ASP A 194 0.00 21.07 -10.17
CA ASP A 194 -0.10 21.29 -8.73
C ASP A 194 -0.98 20.22 -8.08
N PHE A 195 -0.71 19.91 -6.81
CA PHE A 195 -1.42 18.93 -6.01
C PHE A 195 -1.92 19.53 -4.69
N LEU A 196 -3.13 19.15 -4.29
CA LEU A 196 -3.71 19.55 -3.00
C LEU A 196 -4.37 18.38 -2.29
N ASP A 197 -4.03 18.23 -1.00
CA ASP A 197 -4.83 17.48 -0.02
C ASP A 197 -5.40 18.45 1.00
N PRO A 198 -6.69 18.85 0.90
CA PRO A 198 -7.29 19.88 1.75
C PRO A 198 -7.69 19.39 3.15
N MET A 199 -7.51 18.09 3.45
CA MET A 199 -7.82 17.46 4.75
C MET A 199 -6.73 16.42 5.06
N CYS A 200 -5.46 16.86 5.05
CA CYS A 200 -4.28 16.00 4.94
C CYS A 200 -4.00 15.12 6.17
N GLY A 201 -4.62 15.41 7.30
CA GLY A 201 -4.44 14.64 8.52
C GLY A 201 -2.96 14.54 8.91
N SER A 202 -2.39 13.34 8.89
CA SER A 202 -0.97 13.09 9.17
C SER A 202 -0.06 13.13 7.93
N GLY A 203 -0.53 13.62 6.79
CA GLY A 203 0.25 13.86 5.58
C GLY A 203 0.50 12.63 4.70
N THR A 204 -0.23 11.52 4.90
CA THR A 204 0.04 10.27 4.16
C THR A 204 -0.14 10.42 2.64
N VAL A 205 -1.24 11.05 2.20
CA VAL A 205 -1.50 11.26 0.76
C VAL A 205 -0.48 12.20 0.16
N LEU A 206 -0.05 13.23 0.89
CA LEU A 206 1.00 14.18 0.45
C LEU A 206 2.35 13.49 0.25
N ALA A 207 2.77 12.64 1.21
CA ALA A 207 4.01 11.90 1.12
C ALA A 207 4.02 10.95 -0.09
N GLU A 208 2.97 10.15 -0.27
CA GLU A 208 2.85 9.26 -1.44
C GLU A 208 2.78 10.07 -2.75
N ALA A 209 2.11 11.24 -2.76
CA ALA A 209 2.05 12.11 -3.94
C ALA A 209 3.44 12.63 -4.34
N ALA A 210 4.24 13.10 -3.38
CA ALA A 210 5.61 13.54 -3.64
C ALA A 210 6.51 12.39 -4.10
N MET A 211 6.47 11.24 -3.44
CA MET A 211 7.25 10.07 -3.85
C MET A 211 6.88 9.59 -5.27
N ILE A 212 5.62 9.67 -5.69
CA ILE A 212 5.21 9.36 -7.07
C ILE A 212 5.73 10.43 -8.02
N ALA A 213 5.53 11.71 -7.72
CA ALA A 213 5.95 12.82 -8.56
C ALA A 213 7.46 12.81 -8.81
N CYS A 214 8.26 12.60 -7.77
CA CYS A 214 9.72 12.57 -7.83
C CYS A 214 10.30 11.20 -8.23
N ASN A 215 9.47 10.17 -8.43
CA ASN A 215 9.90 8.78 -8.66
C ASN A 215 10.81 8.24 -7.56
N ILE A 216 10.59 8.64 -6.31
CA ILE A 216 11.30 8.12 -5.14
C ILE A 216 10.75 6.73 -4.81
N PRO A 217 11.59 5.70 -4.55
CA PRO A 217 11.13 4.37 -4.17
C PRO A 217 10.26 4.40 -2.91
N ALA A 218 9.10 3.74 -2.95
CA ALA A 218 8.09 3.85 -1.89
C ALA A 218 8.59 3.42 -0.51
N ASN A 219 9.50 2.48 -0.46
CA ASN A 219 9.97 1.85 0.77
C ASN A 219 11.43 2.20 1.13
N ILE A 220 11.96 3.30 0.58
CA ILE A 220 13.35 3.72 0.79
C ILE A 220 13.64 4.07 2.28
N ASN A 221 12.65 4.53 3.02
CA ASN A 221 12.78 4.92 4.42
C ASN A 221 12.55 3.76 5.41
N ARG A 222 12.35 2.53 4.92
CA ARG A 222 12.20 1.35 5.79
C ARG A 222 13.53 1.01 6.46
N LYS A 223 13.43 0.58 7.71
CA LYS A 223 14.61 0.21 8.51
C LYS A 223 15.17 -1.17 8.15
N GLU A 224 14.28 -2.12 7.78
CA GLU A 224 14.67 -3.50 7.48
C GLU A 224 13.63 -4.18 6.57
N PHE A 225 14.08 -5.22 5.87
CA PHE A 225 13.25 -6.21 5.20
C PHE A 225 13.60 -7.61 5.74
N ALA A 226 12.65 -8.57 5.66
CA ALA A 226 12.89 -9.91 6.20
C ALA A 226 14.04 -10.64 5.50
N PHE A 227 14.24 -10.42 4.20
CA PHE A 227 15.32 -11.05 3.44
C PHE A 227 16.72 -10.66 3.91
N GLU A 228 16.90 -9.54 4.62
CA GLU A 228 18.20 -9.12 5.17
C GLU A 228 18.74 -10.06 6.25
N LYS A 229 17.86 -10.86 6.87
CA LYS A 229 18.23 -11.87 7.86
C LYS A 229 18.49 -13.26 7.26
N TRP A 230 18.34 -13.42 5.94
CA TRP A 230 18.55 -14.71 5.29
C TRP A 230 20.01 -14.98 5.06
N SER A 231 20.40 -16.28 5.07
CA SER A 231 21.79 -16.69 4.88
C SER A 231 22.39 -16.33 3.53
N ASP A 232 21.55 -16.07 2.52
CA ASP A 232 21.94 -15.67 1.19
C ASP A 232 21.80 -14.15 0.94
N TRP A 233 21.69 -13.35 2.00
CA TRP A 233 21.67 -11.89 1.93
C TRP A 233 22.91 -11.33 1.25
N ASP A 234 22.73 -10.38 0.35
CA ASP A 234 23.79 -9.74 -0.44
C ASP A 234 23.66 -8.21 -0.31
N ASN A 235 24.41 -7.66 0.65
CA ASN A 235 24.36 -6.24 0.96
C ASN A 235 24.87 -5.38 -0.21
N ASP A 236 25.96 -5.81 -0.87
CA ASP A 236 26.55 -5.03 -1.97
C ASP A 236 25.58 -4.92 -3.15
N LEU A 237 24.87 -6.00 -3.47
CA LEU A 237 23.82 -5.99 -4.48
C LEU A 237 22.65 -5.07 -4.08
N PHE A 238 22.27 -5.08 -2.81
CA PHE A 238 21.18 -4.24 -2.32
C PHE A 238 21.52 -2.75 -2.42
N ASP A 239 22.73 -2.36 -1.99
CA ASP A 239 23.21 -0.99 -2.09
C ASP A 239 23.29 -0.51 -3.55
N GLN A 240 23.79 -1.36 -4.46
CA GLN A 240 23.78 -1.06 -5.91
C GLN A 240 22.37 -0.83 -6.45
N ILE A 241 21.38 -1.60 -5.96
CA ILE A 241 19.97 -1.43 -6.36
C ILE A 241 19.41 -0.12 -5.83
N ILE A 242 19.68 0.24 -4.57
CA ILE A 242 19.30 1.52 -3.99
C ILE A 242 19.87 2.66 -4.84
N ASP A 243 21.17 2.64 -5.11
CA ASP A 243 21.84 3.66 -5.93
C ASP A 243 21.23 3.79 -7.32
N ALA A 244 20.95 2.64 -7.97
CA ALA A 244 20.33 2.62 -9.29
C ALA A 244 18.89 3.16 -9.28
N LEU A 245 18.13 2.94 -8.22
CA LEU A 245 16.80 3.47 -8.04
C LEU A 245 16.84 4.98 -7.74
N MET A 246 17.74 5.43 -6.88
CA MET A 246 17.89 6.85 -6.55
C MET A 246 18.35 7.69 -7.74
N LYS A 247 19.19 7.15 -8.63
CA LYS A 247 19.56 7.80 -9.91
C LYS A 247 18.38 7.98 -10.87
N ARG A 248 17.25 7.34 -10.64
CA ARG A 248 16.00 7.49 -11.44
C ARG A 248 15.02 8.48 -10.85
N THR A 249 15.34 9.09 -9.73
CA THR A 249 14.54 10.20 -9.19
C THR A 249 14.55 11.35 -10.20
N ARG A 250 13.50 12.14 -10.18
CA ARG A 250 13.31 13.27 -11.10
C ARG A 250 12.92 14.52 -10.35
N GLU A 251 13.26 15.65 -10.90
CA GLU A 251 12.84 16.95 -10.40
C GLU A 251 11.32 17.11 -10.53
N PHE A 252 10.75 17.81 -9.57
CA PHE A 252 9.33 18.16 -9.55
C PHE A 252 9.19 19.68 -9.57
N HIS A 253 8.46 20.21 -10.55
CA HIS A 253 8.40 21.65 -10.84
C HIS A 253 7.05 22.30 -10.48
N TYR A 254 6.18 21.57 -9.82
CA TYR A 254 4.88 22.03 -9.36
C TYR A 254 4.86 22.06 -7.82
N THR A 255 3.74 22.45 -7.23
CA THR A 255 3.58 22.53 -5.77
C THR A 255 2.73 21.36 -5.25
N ILE A 256 3.10 20.83 -4.09
CA ILE A 256 2.26 19.93 -3.31
C ILE A 256 1.87 20.64 -2.03
N THR A 257 0.58 20.87 -1.84
CA THR A 257 0.06 21.60 -0.68
C THR A 257 -0.86 20.72 0.14
N GLY A 258 -0.76 20.83 1.45
CA GLY A 258 -1.65 20.18 2.41
C GLY A 258 -2.30 21.16 3.36
N TYR A 259 -3.61 20.99 3.61
CA TYR A 259 -4.35 21.72 4.64
C TYR A 259 -4.93 20.75 5.67
N ASP A 260 -4.99 21.18 6.91
CA ASP A 260 -5.85 20.60 7.92
C ASP A 260 -6.27 21.68 8.91
N LYS A 261 -7.51 21.64 9.40
CA LYS A 261 -7.99 22.63 10.35
C LYS A 261 -7.46 22.40 11.77
N ALA A 262 -7.05 21.17 12.09
CA ALA A 262 -6.54 20.82 13.41
C ALA A 262 -5.04 21.08 13.50
N PRO A 263 -4.56 22.00 14.39
CA PRO A 263 -3.14 22.28 14.54
C PRO A 263 -2.30 21.03 14.84
N SER A 264 -2.85 20.10 15.62
CA SER A 264 -2.17 18.85 15.95
C SER A 264 -1.99 17.91 14.75
N ALA A 265 -2.90 17.94 13.77
CA ALA A 265 -2.78 17.19 12.52
C ALA A 265 -1.69 17.81 11.64
N VAL A 266 -1.69 19.14 11.51
CA VAL A 266 -0.66 19.90 10.79
C VAL A 266 0.74 19.59 11.32
N GLN A 267 0.93 19.60 12.65
CA GLN A 267 2.22 19.29 13.25
C GLN A 267 2.66 17.84 12.94
N LYS A 268 1.78 16.86 13.12
CA LYS A 268 2.06 15.45 12.76
C LYS A 268 2.39 15.28 11.29
N ALA A 269 1.70 15.98 10.40
CA ALA A 269 2.00 15.94 8.98
C ALA A 269 3.40 16.50 8.69
N LYS A 270 3.76 17.64 9.26
CA LYS A 270 5.10 18.23 9.12
C LYS A 270 6.19 17.28 9.62
N ASP A 271 6.00 16.67 10.80
CA ASP A 271 6.96 15.73 11.37
C ASP A 271 7.16 14.50 10.46
N ASN A 272 6.05 13.92 9.94
CA ASN A 272 6.11 12.77 9.04
C ASN A 272 6.77 13.12 7.69
N ILE A 273 6.50 14.31 7.13
CA ILE A 273 7.09 14.77 5.87
C ILE A 273 8.59 15.01 6.05
N LEU A 274 9.00 15.63 7.15
CA LEU A 274 10.42 15.81 7.50
C LEU A 274 11.13 14.45 7.64
N ASN A 275 10.53 13.50 8.35
CA ASN A 275 11.08 12.14 8.50
C ASN A 275 11.16 11.37 7.16
N ALA A 276 10.34 11.73 6.18
CA ALA A 276 10.39 11.18 4.84
C ALA A 276 11.42 11.88 3.94
N ASN A 277 12.08 12.97 4.39
CA ASN A 277 12.92 13.85 3.59
C ASN A 277 12.17 14.42 2.37
N LEU A 278 10.94 14.90 2.57
CA LEU A 278 10.05 15.42 1.52
C LEU A 278 9.63 16.88 1.79
N ASP A 279 10.20 17.53 2.78
CA ASP A 279 9.87 18.89 3.20
C ASP A 279 10.20 19.95 2.15
N ASP A 280 11.16 19.70 1.27
CA ASP A 280 11.46 20.57 0.12
C ASP A 280 10.35 20.56 -0.95
N TYR A 281 9.51 19.52 -1.00
CA TYR A 281 8.47 19.35 -2.01
C TYR A 281 7.06 19.69 -1.53
N ILE A 282 6.84 19.74 -0.21
CA ILE A 282 5.51 19.78 0.39
C ILE A 282 5.36 20.95 1.34
N THR A 283 4.36 21.78 1.10
CA THR A 283 3.97 22.86 2.01
C THR A 283 2.72 22.47 2.78
N ILE A 284 2.75 22.57 4.12
CA ILE A 284 1.61 22.25 4.99
C ILE A 284 1.25 23.45 5.83
N SER A 285 -0.02 23.85 5.80
CA SER A 285 -0.55 24.96 6.58
C SER A 285 -1.86 24.61 7.30
N GLN A 286 -2.14 25.33 8.38
CA GLN A 286 -3.41 25.23 9.05
C GLN A 286 -4.46 26.04 8.28
N ALA A 287 -5.47 25.39 7.76
CA ALA A 287 -6.61 26.03 7.10
C ALA A 287 -7.87 25.17 7.17
N ASP A 288 -9.03 25.79 7.20
CA ASP A 288 -10.29 25.09 6.97
C ASP A 288 -10.57 25.07 5.46
N PHE A 289 -10.71 23.87 4.88
CA PHE A 289 -10.95 23.69 3.45
C PHE A 289 -12.13 24.53 2.94
N PHE A 290 -13.17 24.69 3.74
CA PHE A 290 -14.38 25.42 3.34
C PHE A 290 -14.15 26.94 3.21
N GLU A 291 -13.08 27.47 3.81
CA GLU A 291 -12.67 28.87 3.73
C GLU A 291 -11.57 29.13 2.70
N THR A 292 -11.07 28.06 2.03
CA THR A 292 -10.00 28.17 1.04
C THR A 292 -10.51 28.32 -0.38
N LYS A 293 -9.64 28.79 -1.25
CA LYS A 293 -9.87 28.88 -2.70
C LYS A 293 -8.59 28.57 -3.47
N LYS A 294 -8.76 28.18 -4.71
CA LYS A 294 -7.64 27.98 -5.63
C LYS A 294 -6.97 29.32 -5.95
N GLU A 295 -5.67 29.39 -5.75
CA GLU A 295 -4.90 30.62 -5.98
C GLU A 295 -4.42 30.72 -7.42
N ASN A 296 -4.05 29.59 -8.04
CA ASN A 296 -3.50 29.52 -9.40
C ASN A 296 -4.54 29.17 -10.44
N THR A 297 -4.38 29.67 -11.68
CA THR A 297 -5.27 29.37 -12.81
C THR A 297 -4.95 28.03 -13.48
N GLY A 298 -3.74 27.46 -13.25
CA GLY A 298 -3.30 26.18 -13.82
C GLY A 298 -4.13 24.97 -13.40
N PRO A 299 -3.91 23.81 -14.00
CA PRO A 299 -4.58 22.57 -13.60
C PRO A 299 -4.17 22.16 -12.17
N LEU A 300 -5.15 21.72 -11.40
CA LEU A 300 -4.96 21.22 -10.03
C LEU A 300 -5.49 19.80 -9.92
N GLN A 301 -4.66 18.90 -9.39
CA GLN A 301 -5.08 17.59 -8.94
C GLN A 301 -5.33 17.62 -7.43
N MET A 302 -6.51 17.20 -7.01
CA MET A 302 -6.87 17.11 -5.60
C MET A 302 -7.22 15.67 -5.27
N VAL A 303 -6.56 15.09 -4.23
CA VAL A 303 -6.90 13.76 -3.73
C VAL A 303 -6.88 13.80 -2.22
N PHE A 304 -7.99 13.41 -1.57
CA PHE A 304 -8.10 13.51 -0.12
C PHE A 304 -9.01 12.44 0.49
N ASN A 305 -8.89 12.30 1.80
CA ASN A 305 -9.66 11.37 2.61
C ASN A 305 -10.42 12.16 3.68
N PRO A 306 -11.63 12.68 3.37
CA PRO A 306 -12.41 13.43 4.34
C PRO A 306 -12.82 12.55 5.52
N PRO A 307 -13.09 13.12 6.68
CA PRO A 307 -13.62 12.37 7.82
C PRO A 307 -14.96 11.72 7.48
N TYR A 308 -15.13 10.44 7.84
CA TYR A 308 -16.38 9.69 7.69
C TYR A 308 -16.55 8.67 8.81
N GLY A 309 -17.81 8.29 9.09
CA GLY A 309 -18.19 7.30 10.09
C GLY A 309 -18.57 7.89 11.46
N GLU A 310 -19.00 7.01 12.37
CA GLU A 310 -19.56 7.34 13.70
C GLU A 310 -18.54 7.95 14.68
N ARG A 311 -17.26 7.95 14.34
CA ARG A 311 -16.17 8.41 15.21
C ARG A 311 -16.05 9.93 15.33
N LEU A 312 -16.74 10.67 14.46
CA LEU A 312 -16.80 12.12 14.48
C LEU A 312 -18.26 12.52 14.45
N ASN A 313 -18.73 13.28 15.47
CA ASN A 313 -20.04 13.90 15.51
C ASN A 313 -20.14 14.99 14.45
N ILE A 314 -20.19 14.59 13.18
CA ILE A 314 -20.34 15.50 12.05
C ILE A 314 -21.80 15.43 11.61
N GLU A 315 -22.41 16.56 11.37
CA GLU A 315 -23.62 16.68 10.56
C GLU A 315 -23.23 16.32 9.11
N LEU A 316 -23.24 15.03 8.78
CA LEU A 316 -22.69 14.48 7.54
C LEU A 316 -23.30 15.13 6.30
N GLU A 317 -24.61 15.37 6.31
CA GLU A 317 -25.30 16.02 5.21
C GLU A 317 -24.74 17.40 4.92
N ARG A 318 -24.59 18.24 5.95
CA ARG A 318 -24.04 19.58 5.83
C ARG A 318 -22.59 19.55 5.36
N PHE A 319 -21.78 18.68 5.95
CA PHE A 319 -20.37 18.56 5.64
C PHE A 319 -20.11 18.16 4.17
N TYR A 320 -20.85 17.17 3.65
CA TYR A 320 -20.70 16.76 2.24
C TYR A 320 -21.27 17.80 1.26
N ARG A 321 -22.29 18.55 1.66
CA ARG A 321 -22.78 19.71 0.89
C ARG A 321 -21.71 20.79 0.82
N GLU A 322 -21.08 21.13 1.93
CA GLU A 322 -19.99 22.10 1.99
C GLU A 322 -18.77 21.67 1.12
N ILE A 323 -18.42 20.36 1.08
CA ILE A 323 -17.42 19.85 0.13
C ILE A 323 -17.81 20.19 -1.32
N GLY A 324 -19.03 19.88 -1.70
CA GLY A 324 -19.52 20.14 -3.07
C GLY A 324 -19.55 21.61 -3.43
N ASP A 325 -20.07 22.46 -2.53
CA ASP A 325 -20.15 23.91 -2.71
C ASP A 325 -18.75 24.54 -2.81
N THR A 326 -17.82 24.14 -1.95
CA THR A 326 -16.43 24.63 -1.98
C THR A 326 -15.73 24.22 -3.27
N LEU A 327 -15.85 22.97 -3.70
CA LEU A 327 -15.29 22.52 -4.98
C LEU A 327 -15.83 23.31 -6.15
N LYS A 328 -17.15 23.51 -6.21
CA LYS A 328 -17.83 24.20 -7.29
C LYS A 328 -17.48 25.68 -7.39
N ASN A 329 -17.45 26.36 -6.23
CA ASN A 329 -17.35 27.81 -6.19
C ASN A 329 -15.89 28.31 -6.12
N ASN A 330 -15.01 27.53 -5.47
CA ASN A 330 -13.68 28.00 -5.10
C ASN A 330 -12.55 27.27 -5.85
N TYR A 331 -12.83 26.15 -6.53
CA TYR A 331 -11.78 25.33 -7.18
C TYR A 331 -12.08 25.04 -8.66
N PRO A 332 -12.19 26.07 -9.52
CA PRO A 332 -12.34 25.86 -10.97
C PRO A 332 -11.09 25.16 -11.54
N ASN A 333 -11.21 24.49 -12.69
CA ASN A 333 -10.14 23.75 -13.37
C ASN A 333 -9.40 22.76 -12.46
N THR A 334 -10.17 22.00 -11.64
CA THR A 334 -9.65 21.05 -10.68
C THR A 334 -10.23 19.66 -10.93
N ASN A 335 -9.36 18.64 -10.91
CA ASN A 335 -9.74 17.24 -10.83
C ASN A 335 -9.73 16.82 -9.35
N ALA A 336 -10.90 16.84 -8.70
CA ALA A 336 -11.04 16.49 -7.30
C ALA A 336 -11.45 15.04 -7.12
N TRP A 337 -10.68 14.31 -6.32
CA TRP A 337 -10.95 12.93 -5.94
C TRP A 337 -11.00 12.79 -4.44
N PHE A 338 -11.95 12.07 -3.91
CA PHE A 338 -11.92 11.69 -2.51
C PHE A 338 -12.48 10.29 -2.28
N ILE A 339 -12.02 9.66 -1.19
CA ILE A 339 -12.52 8.36 -0.77
C ILE A 339 -13.52 8.53 0.38
N THR A 340 -14.60 7.75 0.37
CA THR A 340 -15.51 7.68 1.50
C THR A 340 -16.12 6.30 1.65
N ALA A 341 -16.27 5.84 2.89
CA ALA A 341 -17.07 4.67 3.24
C ALA A 341 -18.55 5.03 3.52
N ASN A 342 -18.90 6.30 3.62
CA ASN A 342 -20.29 6.72 3.76
C ASN A 342 -20.91 6.96 2.38
N LEU A 343 -21.49 5.90 1.81
CA LEU A 343 -22.03 5.92 0.44
C LEU A 343 -23.30 6.77 0.34
N GLU A 344 -24.07 6.86 1.41
CA GLU A 344 -25.28 7.70 1.48
C GLU A 344 -24.93 9.19 1.46
N ALA A 345 -23.84 9.57 2.13
CA ALA A 345 -23.39 10.95 2.20
C ALA A 345 -23.01 11.53 0.81
N LEU A 346 -22.64 10.68 -0.15
CA LEU A 346 -22.35 11.12 -1.52
C LEU A 346 -23.54 11.81 -2.21
N LYS A 347 -24.76 11.56 -1.78
CA LYS A 347 -25.98 12.21 -2.32
C LYS A 347 -26.03 13.70 -1.98
N PHE A 348 -25.38 14.09 -0.89
CA PHE A 348 -25.41 15.46 -0.39
C PHE A 348 -24.33 16.37 -1.00
N VAL A 349 -23.35 15.83 -1.70
CA VAL A 349 -22.30 16.62 -2.39
C VAL A 349 -22.90 17.60 -3.41
N GLY A 350 -24.08 17.33 -3.94
CA GLY A 350 -24.76 18.21 -4.89
C GLY A 350 -24.13 18.25 -6.29
N LEU A 351 -23.09 17.44 -6.52
CA LEU A 351 -22.39 17.30 -7.80
C LEU A 351 -22.48 15.86 -8.32
N ARG A 352 -22.49 15.70 -9.63
CA ARG A 352 -22.46 14.37 -10.25
C ARG A 352 -21.02 13.91 -10.44
N PRO A 353 -20.57 12.82 -9.79
CA PRO A 353 -19.23 12.30 -10.01
C PRO A 353 -19.06 11.77 -11.43
N SER A 354 -17.94 12.07 -12.06
CA SER A 354 -17.57 11.56 -13.40
C SER A 354 -17.05 10.11 -13.33
N ARG A 355 -16.51 9.69 -12.18
CA ARG A 355 -16.03 8.31 -11.97
C ARG A 355 -16.28 7.87 -10.53
N LYS A 356 -16.58 6.58 -10.35
CA LYS A 356 -16.72 5.91 -9.03
C LYS A 356 -15.98 4.59 -9.09
N ILE A 357 -15.06 4.37 -8.15
CA ILE A 357 -14.25 3.14 -8.06
C ILE A 357 -14.51 2.51 -6.70
N LYS A 358 -14.86 1.21 -6.69
CA LYS A 358 -15.04 0.44 -5.45
C LYS A 358 -13.69 0.09 -4.87
N LEU A 359 -13.46 0.44 -3.61
CA LEU A 359 -12.28 0.12 -2.82
C LEU A 359 -12.69 -0.34 -1.42
N PHE A 360 -11.70 -0.66 -0.60
CA PHE A 360 -11.89 -0.96 0.81
C PHE A 360 -10.89 -0.18 1.66
N ASN A 361 -11.36 0.45 2.74
CA ASN A 361 -10.49 1.01 3.77
C ASN A 361 -10.58 0.12 5.03
N GLY A 362 -9.59 -0.75 5.21
CA GLY A 362 -9.69 -1.85 6.17
C GLY A 362 -10.81 -2.82 5.77
N SER A 363 -11.78 -3.05 6.66
CA SER A 363 -12.96 -3.86 6.40
C SER A 363 -14.13 -3.08 5.76
N LEU A 364 -14.06 -1.75 5.71
CA LEU A 364 -15.16 -0.90 5.24
C LEU A 364 -15.13 -0.80 3.71
N GLU A 365 -16.27 -1.11 3.08
CA GLU A 365 -16.46 -0.81 1.67
C GLU A 365 -16.48 0.71 1.46
N ALA A 366 -15.69 1.19 0.52
CA ALA A 366 -15.53 2.60 0.22
C ALA A 366 -15.67 2.87 -1.29
N ARG A 367 -15.86 4.12 -1.63
CA ARG A 367 -15.82 4.61 -3.01
C ARG A 367 -14.80 5.73 -3.14
N LEU A 368 -13.90 5.58 -4.09
CA LEU A 368 -13.09 6.68 -4.61
C LEU A 368 -13.88 7.34 -5.74
N VAL A 369 -14.20 8.61 -5.57
CA VAL A 369 -15.07 9.36 -6.49
C VAL A 369 -14.34 10.54 -7.10
N LYS A 370 -14.60 10.81 -8.40
CA LYS A 370 -14.03 11.93 -9.16
C LYS A 370 -15.07 12.98 -9.44
N TYR A 371 -14.72 14.23 -9.21
CA TYR A 371 -15.46 15.41 -9.64
C TYR A 371 -14.54 16.29 -10.48
N GLU A 372 -14.99 16.67 -11.66
CA GLU A 372 -14.28 17.56 -12.58
C GLU A 372 -14.90 18.95 -12.50
N MET A 373 -14.13 19.90 -12.00
CA MET A 373 -14.56 21.29 -11.90
C MET A 373 -14.11 22.05 -13.15
N TYR A 374 -15.07 22.68 -13.82
CA TYR A 374 -14.85 23.50 -15.02
C TYR A 374 -15.03 24.98 -14.69
N GLU A 375 -14.43 25.86 -15.46
CA GLU A 375 -14.81 27.25 -15.49
C GLU A 375 -16.14 27.39 -16.23
N GLY A 376 -17.17 27.93 -15.56
CA GLY A 376 -18.51 28.06 -16.14
C GLY A 376 -19.37 26.78 -16.08
N SER A 377 -20.47 26.75 -16.83
CA SER A 377 -21.37 25.60 -16.88
C SER A 377 -20.88 24.54 -17.89
N LYS A 378 -21.20 23.26 -17.62
CA LYS A 378 -20.91 22.16 -18.55
C LYS A 378 -21.49 22.40 -19.98
N LYS A 379 -22.62 23.13 -20.07
CA LYS A 379 -23.22 23.56 -21.34
C LYS A 379 -22.31 24.54 -22.10
N GLY A 380 -21.67 25.50 -21.43
CA GLY A 380 -20.76 26.44 -22.07
C GLY A 380 -19.53 25.79 -22.71
N LYS A 381 -19.01 24.71 -22.10
CA LYS A 381 -17.85 23.98 -22.65
C LYS A 381 -18.17 23.29 -23.98
N TYR A 382 -19.38 22.77 -24.18
CA TYR A 382 -19.79 22.13 -25.42
C TYR A 382 -20.14 23.14 -26.51
N MET A 383 -20.60 24.35 -26.15
CA MET A 383 -20.89 25.41 -27.13
C MET A 383 -19.61 26.02 -27.74
N ASN A 384 -18.54 26.14 -26.95
CA ASN A 384 -17.24 26.65 -27.44
C ASN A 384 -16.45 25.64 -28.30
N LEU A 385 -16.80 24.35 -28.27
CA LEU A 385 -16.20 23.31 -29.15
C LEU A 385 -16.91 23.17 -30.50
N GLU A 386 -18.08 23.81 -30.67
CA GLU A 386 -18.79 23.87 -31.96
C GLU A 386 -18.48 25.17 -32.74
N GLU A 387 -17.73 26.10 -32.12
CA GLU A 387 -17.31 27.37 -32.73
C GLU A 387 -15.82 27.41 -33.15
N GLU A 388 -15.03 26.37 -32.85
CA GLU A 388 -13.67 26.15 -33.39
C GLU A 388 -13.67 25.08 -34.53
#